data_cdce001054e9d81335254a6fa18541d8
#
_entry.id   cdce001054e9d81335254a6fa18541d8
#
_cell.length_a   1.000
_cell.length_b   1.000
_cell.length_c   1.000
_cell.angle_alpha   90.00
_cell.angle_beta   90.00
_cell.angle_gamma   90.00
#
_symmetry.space_group_name_H-M   'P 1'
#
loop_
_entity.id
_entity.type
_entity.pdbx_description
1 polymer ?
#
loop_
_entity_poly.entity_id
_entity_poly.type
_entity_poly.pdbx_seq_one_letter_code
_entity_poly.pdbx_strand_id
1 'polypeptide(L)'
;MKLLYIFSFIFFLSTQALAGQGDTTSYIQVVDVYSGKMDTILAFKGHVEAPNWHRDNYLIVNSYGKLYTIDLKSRKMTLLNTGTAQSCNNDHLISPDGKWLGISNTDANDTSTKLNKSIIYIMPINGGQPRRVTPSIPSYLHGWSPDGKTLIYCAERNGDYDVYAIPVEGGTEKRITTTEGLDDGPEYSADGKHIYFNSYRSGHMHIWRMLADGSQPEQLTFDENSNWFAHPSPNNQSIVYMAYTSDEKQQHLFGKDVKLRLMDLKTKKIRDLTPVFFGGQGTINVPSWSADSRKLAFVSYKVN
;
A
#
# COMPACT_ATOMS: atom_id res chain seq x y z
N MET A 1 -42.26 -1.81 11.43
CA MET A 1 -41.19 -2.21 12.35
C MET A 1 -40.06 -2.80 11.48
N LYS A 2 -39.11 -1.95 11.04
CA LYS A 2 -37.98 -2.38 10.23
C LYS A 2 -36.88 -2.79 11.21
N LEU A 3 -36.48 -4.07 11.20
CA LEU A 3 -35.33 -4.59 11.94
C LEU A 3 -34.07 -3.98 11.34
N LEU A 4 -33.41 -3.12 12.10
CA LEU A 4 -32.06 -2.63 11.79
C LEU A 4 -31.09 -3.77 12.11
N TYR A 5 -30.57 -4.44 11.10
CA TYR A 5 -29.40 -5.31 11.25
C TYR A 5 -28.17 -4.41 11.32
N ILE A 6 -27.72 -4.14 12.53
CA ILE A 6 -26.38 -3.55 12.77
C ILE A 6 -25.37 -4.68 12.53
N PHE A 7 -24.83 -4.74 11.32
CA PHE A 7 -23.62 -5.52 11.07
C PHE A 7 -22.43 -4.72 11.61
N SER A 8 -22.07 -4.99 12.85
CA SER A 8 -20.75 -4.60 13.38
C SER A 8 -19.71 -5.42 12.63
N PHE A 9 -19.14 -4.87 11.56
CA PHE A 9 -17.93 -5.39 10.94
C PHE A 9 -16.77 -5.14 11.92
N ILE A 10 -16.49 -6.14 12.74
CA ILE A 10 -15.28 -6.20 13.52
C ILE A 10 -14.15 -6.52 12.53
N PHE A 11 -13.37 -5.49 12.16
CA PHE A 11 -12.07 -5.68 11.53
C PHE A 11 -11.20 -6.44 12.55
N PHE A 12 -11.24 -7.77 12.49
CA PHE A 12 -10.23 -8.61 13.10
C PHE A 12 -8.92 -8.36 12.32
N LEU A 13 -8.16 -7.32 12.71
CA LEU A 13 -6.72 -7.41 12.63
C LEU A 13 -6.35 -8.59 13.53
N SER A 14 -6.36 -9.76 12.92
CA SER A 14 -6.27 -11.00 13.62
C SER A 14 -4.92 -11.06 14.35
N THR A 15 -4.96 -11.25 15.65
CA THR A 15 -3.83 -11.76 16.43
C THR A 15 -3.22 -13.03 15.83
N GLN A 16 -3.87 -13.70 14.89
CA GLN A 16 -3.34 -14.79 14.06
C GLN A 16 -2.26 -14.34 13.06
N ALA A 17 -2.29 -13.08 12.56
CA ALA A 17 -1.22 -12.58 11.70
C ALA A 17 0.12 -12.44 12.43
N LEU A 18 0.11 -12.15 13.71
CA LEU A 18 1.32 -12.03 14.54
C LEU A 18 1.93 -13.39 14.93
N ALA A 19 1.13 -14.45 15.10
CA ALA A 19 1.62 -15.77 15.50
C ALA A 19 2.40 -16.51 14.39
N GLY A 20 2.09 -16.24 13.11
CA GLY A 20 2.82 -16.83 11.97
C GLY A 20 4.06 -16.04 11.52
N GLN A 21 4.21 -14.79 11.95
CA GLN A 21 5.30 -13.92 11.52
C GLN A 21 6.66 -14.28 12.16
N GLY A 22 6.69 -14.91 13.34
CA GLY A 22 7.92 -15.26 14.05
C GLY A 22 8.78 -16.32 13.36
N ASP A 23 8.15 -17.22 12.60
CA ASP A 23 8.80 -18.32 11.87
C ASP A 23 8.88 -18.08 10.35
N THR A 24 8.78 -16.83 9.93
CA THR A 24 8.76 -16.46 8.51
C THR A 24 10.15 -16.10 8.03
N THR A 25 10.48 -16.48 6.79
CA THR A 25 11.58 -15.91 6.02
C THR A 25 10.99 -15.04 4.92
N SER A 26 11.35 -13.76 4.89
CA SER A 26 10.97 -12.80 3.85
C SER A 26 12.04 -12.75 2.77
N TYR A 27 11.63 -12.88 1.50
CA TYR A 27 12.47 -12.72 0.33
C TYR A 27 12.13 -11.39 -0.34
N ILE A 28 12.99 -10.40 -0.17
CA ILE A 28 12.89 -9.13 -0.87
C ILE A 28 13.41 -9.34 -2.29
N GLN A 29 12.53 -9.19 -3.28
CA GLN A 29 12.78 -9.54 -4.66
C GLN A 29 12.57 -8.34 -5.58
N VAL A 30 13.22 -8.39 -6.73
CA VAL A 30 13.03 -7.45 -7.82
C VAL A 30 12.72 -8.22 -9.09
N VAL A 31 11.69 -7.83 -9.82
CA VAL A 31 11.34 -8.38 -11.13
C VAL A 31 11.54 -7.33 -12.22
N ASP A 32 12.20 -7.70 -13.32
CA ASP A 32 12.24 -6.92 -14.56
C ASP A 32 10.91 -7.14 -15.30
N VAL A 33 10.14 -6.08 -15.48
CA VAL A 33 8.77 -6.18 -16.00
C VAL A 33 8.68 -6.55 -17.47
N TYR A 34 9.76 -6.45 -18.24
CA TYR A 34 9.77 -6.84 -19.65
C TYR A 34 10.18 -8.29 -19.84
N SER A 35 11.22 -8.74 -19.15
CA SER A 35 11.75 -10.10 -19.28
C SER A 35 11.14 -11.10 -18.30
N GLY A 36 10.49 -10.63 -17.22
CA GLY A 36 10.02 -11.48 -16.13
C GLY A 36 11.14 -12.05 -15.25
N LYS A 37 12.41 -11.64 -15.48
CA LYS A 37 13.55 -12.11 -14.68
C LYS A 37 13.45 -11.56 -13.26
N MET A 38 13.52 -12.46 -12.28
CA MET A 38 13.51 -12.13 -10.86
C MET A 38 14.91 -12.27 -10.25
N ASP A 39 15.24 -11.38 -9.30
CA ASP A 39 16.45 -11.44 -8.47
C ASP A 39 16.05 -11.27 -7.01
N THR A 40 16.56 -12.14 -6.13
CA THR A 40 16.39 -11.99 -4.69
C THR A 40 17.49 -11.07 -4.16
N ILE A 41 17.09 -9.88 -3.72
CA ILE A 41 17.99 -8.87 -3.18
C ILE A 41 18.44 -9.24 -1.78
N LEU A 42 17.50 -9.71 -0.93
CA LEU A 42 17.78 -10.08 0.45
C LEU A 42 16.82 -11.20 0.89
N ALA A 43 17.37 -12.21 1.58
CA ALA A 43 16.58 -13.15 2.37
C ALA A 43 16.75 -12.78 3.85
N PHE A 44 15.65 -12.45 4.51
CA PHE A 44 15.63 -12.01 5.89
C PHE A 44 14.84 -13.00 6.75
N LYS A 45 15.48 -13.51 7.82
CA LYS A 45 14.82 -14.37 8.80
C LYS A 45 13.95 -13.51 9.71
N GLY A 46 12.68 -13.48 9.47
CA GLY A 46 11.67 -12.63 10.09
C GLY A 46 10.76 -12.01 9.04
N HIS A 47 9.85 -11.15 9.49
CA HIS A 47 8.87 -10.47 8.64
C HIS A 47 9.40 -9.11 8.17
N VAL A 48 9.46 -8.94 6.84
CA VAL A 48 9.74 -7.66 6.16
C VAL A 48 8.65 -7.46 5.12
N GLU A 49 8.16 -6.24 4.97
CA GLU A 49 7.03 -5.93 4.11
C GLU A 49 7.16 -4.59 3.40
N ALA A 50 6.33 -4.39 2.35
CA ALA A 50 6.07 -3.12 1.69
C ALA A 50 7.35 -2.41 1.18
N PRO A 51 8.05 -2.94 0.16
CA PRO A 51 9.27 -2.35 -0.35
C PRO A 51 8.98 -1.11 -1.21
N ASN A 52 9.21 0.09 -0.70
CA ASN A 52 9.05 1.36 -1.40
C ASN A 52 10.38 1.78 -2.04
N TRP A 53 10.41 1.97 -3.37
CA TRP A 53 11.64 2.19 -4.14
C TRP A 53 12.01 3.67 -4.22
N HIS A 54 13.16 4.05 -3.67
CA HIS A 54 13.71 5.40 -3.81
C HIS A 54 14.53 5.54 -5.10
N ARG A 55 14.49 6.73 -5.72
CA ARG A 55 15.23 7.04 -6.97
C ARG A 55 16.74 6.80 -6.89
N ASP A 56 17.33 6.88 -5.71
CA ASP A 56 18.76 6.64 -5.46
C ASP A 56 19.09 5.15 -5.26
N ASN A 57 18.19 4.25 -5.72
CA ASN A 57 18.39 2.80 -5.73
C ASN A 57 18.56 2.16 -4.35
N TYR A 58 17.72 2.54 -3.41
CA TYR A 58 17.47 1.80 -2.19
C TYR A 58 15.96 1.60 -1.98
N LEU A 59 15.61 0.63 -1.16
CA LEU A 59 14.22 0.39 -0.74
C LEU A 59 14.03 0.90 0.70
N ILE A 60 12.84 1.40 1.02
CA ILE A 60 12.36 1.51 2.39
C ILE A 60 11.39 0.37 2.62
N VAL A 61 11.52 -0.33 3.73
CA VAL A 61 10.70 -1.47 4.12
C VAL A 61 10.28 -1.36 5.57
N ASN A 62 9.17 -2.00 5.93
CA ASN A 62 8.75 -2.19 7.32
C ASN A 62 9.19 -3.57 7.83
N SER A 63 9.59 -3.63 9.08
CA SER A 63 9.77 -4.88 9.83
C SER A 63 9.37 -4.65 11.28
N TYR A 64 8.30 -5.32 11.71
CA TYR A 64 7.76 -5.23 13.09
C TYR A 64 7.56 -3.79 13.59
N GLY A 65 6.98 -2.93 12.74
CA GLY A 65 6.68 -1.53 13.09
C GLY A 65 7.87 -0.57 13.00
N LYS A 66 9.03 -1.05 12.61
CA LYS A 66 10.23 -0.24 12.36
C LYS A 66 10.49 -0.13 10.87
N LEU A 67 10.98 1.04 10.44
CA LEU A 67 11.37 1.24 9.05
C LEU A 67 12.87 1.04 8.88
N TYR A 68 13.24 0.46 7.74
CA TYR A 68 14.62 0.20 7.36
C TYR A 68 14.84 0.62 5.92
N THR A 69 16.08 0.99 5.60
CA THR A 69 16.54 1.13 4.23
C THR A 69 17.28 -0.14 3.81
N ILE A 70 17.10 -0.58 2.55
CA ILE A 70 17.89 -1.65 1.93
C ILE A 70 18.59 -1.08 0.71
N ASP A 71 19.91 -0.92 0.76
CA ASP A 71 20.70 -0.51 -0.40
C ASP A 71 20.78 -1.64 -1.41
N LEU A 72 20.34 -1.40 -2.65
CA LEU A 72 20.20 -2.44 -3.67
C LEU A 72 21.53 -2.97 -4.19
N LYS A 73 22.62 -2.22 -4.04
CA LYS A 73 23.96 -2.64 -4.48
C LYS A 73 24.66 -3.48 -3.42
N SER A 74 24.72 -2.98 -2.19
CA SER A 74 25.36 -3.68 -1.07
C SER A 74 24.49 -4.71 -0.40
N ARG A 75 23.16 -4.65 -0.64
CA ARG A 75 22.12 -5.50 0.00
C ARG A 75 22.08 -5.35 1.52
N LYS A 76 22.61 -4.24 2.02
CA LYS A 76 22.62 -3.95 3.47
C LYS A 76 21.32 -3.33 3.91
N MET A 77 20.72 -3.92 4.94
CA MET A 77 19.54 -3.39 5.65
C MET A 77 20.01 -2.54 6.84
N THR A 78 19.46 -1.32 6.96
CA THR A 78 19.86 -0.36 8.01
C THR A 78 18.62 0.29 8.61
N LEU A 79 18.54 0.35 9.93
CA LEU A 79 17.42 0.97 10.65
C LEU A 79 17.32 2.46 10.31
N LEU A 80 16.12 2.92 9.96
CA LEU A 80 15.80 4.33 9.77
C LEU A 80 15.29 4.92 11.11
N ASN A 81 15.84 6.06 11.51
CA ASN A 81 15.38 6.76 12.70
C ASN A 81 14.05 7.47 12.43
N THR A 82 12.97 6.95 12.95
CA THR A 82 11.60 7.51 12.82
C THR A 82 11.15 8.34 14.03
N GLY A 83 12.09 8.74 14.89
CA GLY A 83 11.79 9.55 16.09
C GLY A 83 10.76 8.88 16.98
N THR A 84 9.63 9.54 17.21
CA THR A 84 8.54 9.03 18.06
C THR A 84 7.65 8.00 17.37
N ALA A 85 7.69 7.85 16.04
CA ALA A 85 6.89 6.86 15.31
C ALA A 85 7.56 5.48 15.37
N GLN A 86 7.14 4.65 16.32
CA GLN A 86 7.76 3.36 16.63
C GLN A 86 6.84 2.16 16.36
N SER A 87 5.66 2.40 15.84
CA SER A 87 4.66 1.39 15.51
C SER A 87 4.04 1.70 14.14
N CYS A 88 4.94 1.84 13.12
CA CYS A 88 4.53 2.06 11.73
C CYS A 88 3.87 0.78 11.20
N ASN A 89 2.81 0.96 10.41
CA ASN A 89 2.30 -0.14 9.60
C ASN A 89 3.05 -0.21 8.24
N ASN A 90 2.57 -1.00 7.31
CA ASN A 90 3.18 -1.15 5.99
C ASN A 90 2.95 0.02 5.01
N ASP A 91 2.14 1.03 5.40
CA ASP A 91 1.85 2.19 4.54
C ASP A 91 2.88 3.30 4.82
N HIS A 92 3.96 3.29 4.07
CA HIS A 92 5.00 4.30 4.12
C HIS A 92 5.41 4.67 2.69
N LEU A 93 5.40 5.97 2.38
CA LEU A 93 5.54 6.43 1.00
C LEU A 93 6.53 7.58 0.87
N ILE A 94 7.44 7.43 -0.08
CA ILE A 94 8.41 8.44 -0.46
C ILE A 94 7.71 9.56 -1.25
N SER A 95 7.97 10.82 -0.91
CA SER A 95 7.45 11.96 -1.67
C SER A 95 8.00 12.00 -3.10
N PRO A 96 7.29 12.64 -4.07
CA PRO A 96 7.74 12.69 -5.46
C PRO A 96 9.12 13.32 -5.67
N ASP A 97 9.54 14.25 -4.80
CA ASP A 97 10.87 14.86 -4.84
C ASP A 97 11.95 14.02 -4.14
N GLY A 98 11.56 12.93 -3.46
CA GLY A 98 12.45 12.02 -2.72
C GLY A 98 12.99 12.56 -1.41
N LYS A 99 12.46 13.68 -0.89
CA LYS A 99 12.99 14.33 0.32
C LYS A 99 12.23 14.03 1.59
N TRP A 100 10.98 13.58 1.45
CA TRP A 100 10.07 13.33 2.56
C TRP A 100 9.58 11.89 2.54
N LEU A 101 9.24 11.40 3.71
CA LEU A 101 8.60 10.11 3.92
C LEU A 101 7.27 10.33 4.64
N GLY A 102 6.17 9.91 4.03
CA GLY A 102 4.89 9.77 4.70
C GLY A 102 4.81 8.40 5.35
N ILE A 103 4.25 8.33 6.54
CA ILE A 103 4.12 7.09 7.31
C ILE A 103 2.75 7.02 7.99
N SER A 104 2.17 5.85 8.03
CA SER A 104 1.04 5.52 8.90
C SER A 104 1.57 4.88 10.18
N ASN A 105 1.30 5.48 11.33
CA ASN A 105 1.81 5.00 12.62
C ASN A 105 0.69 4.93 13.65
N THR A 106 0.69 3.88 14.44
CA THR A 106 -0.19 3.75 15.60
C THR A 106 0.47 4.43 16.80
N ASP A 107 -0.17 5.46 17.34
CA ASP A 107 0.32 6.14 18.54
C ASP A 107 -0.25 5.48 19.78
N ALA A 108 0.59 4.76 20.53
CA ALA A 108 0.21 4.10 21.76
C ALA A 108 -0.22 5.08 22.89
N ASN A 109 0.18 6.36 22.77
CA ASN A 109 -0.18 7.40 23.74
C ASN A 109 -1.49 8.12 23.37
N ASP A 110 -2.00 7.91 22.17
CA ASP A 110 -3.31 8.42 21.78
C ASP A 110 -4.41 7.50 22.33
N THR A 111 -4.93 7.85 23.51
CA THR A 111 -5.98 7.07 24.21
C THR A 111 -7.30 7.01 23.42
N SER A 112 -7.47 7.82 22.38
CA SER A 112 -8.59 7.69 21.43
C SER A 112 -8.44 6.46 20.53
N THR A 113 -7.24 5.86 20.45
CA THR A 113 -6.88 4.75 19.56
C THR A 113 -7.01 3.37 20.21
N LYS A 114 -8.01 3.10 21.01
CA LYS A 114 -8.22 1.78 21.68
C LYS A 114 -8.16 0.54 20.76
N LEU A 115 -7.90 0.72 19.45
CA LEU A 115 -8.02 -0.30 18.40
C LEU A 115 -6.88 -0.33 17.37
N ASN A 116 -5.62 -0.01 17.72
CA ASN A 116 -4.49 -0.06 16.78
C ASN A 116 -4.75 0.69 15.43
N LYS A 117 -5.38 1.86 15.51
CA LYS A 117 -5.73 2.66 14.33
C LYS A 117 -4.62 3.64 14.01
N SER A 118 -4.22 3.70 12.73
CA SER A 118 -3.12 4.55 12.28
C SER A 118 -3.50 6.02 12.10
N ILE A 119 -2.50 6.86 12.25
CA ILE A 119 -2.48 8.29 11.94
C ILE A 119 -1.37 8.52 10.91
N ILE A 120 -1.56 9.48 10.02
CA ILE A 120 -0.55 9.81 9.02
C ILE A 120 0.38 10.92 9.56
N TYR A 121 1.67 10.67 9.42
CA TYR A 121 2.75 11.60 9.68
C TYR A 121 3.63 11.77 8.46
N ILE A 122 4.39 12.88 8.40
CA ILE A 122 5.48 13.08 7.44
C ILE A 122 6.76 13.42 8.19
N MET A 123 7.90 13.02 7.63
CA MET A 123 9.23 13.26 8.19
C MET A 123 10.28 13.37 7.07
N PRO A 124 11.47 13.94 7.34
CA PRO A 124 12.56 13.91 6.37
C PRO A 124 12.92 12.47 5.97
N ILE A 125 13.28 12.25 4.70
CA ILE A 125 13.60 10.92 4.15
C ILE A 125 14.76 10.24 4.88
N ASN A 126 15.70 11.01 5.39
CA ASN A 126 16.88 10.52 6.10
C ASN A 126 16.64 10.27 7.61
N GLY A 127 15.39 10.36 8.04
CA GLY A 127 15.02 10.19 9.43
C GLY A 127 14.83 11.50 10.19
N GLY A 128 14.24 11.41 11.38
CA GLY A 128 13.98 12.56 12.25
C GLY A 128 12.64 12.47 12.96
N GLN A 129 12.18 13.59 13.51
CA GLN A 129 10.89 13.65 14.19
C GLN A 129 9.73 13.77 13.18
N PRO A 130 8.72 12.88 13.25
CA PRO A 130 7.55 12.94 12.39
C PRO A 130 6.61 14.07 12.83
N ARG A 131 6.01 14.75 11.84
CA ARG A 131 4.93 15.73 12.04
C ARG A 131 3.60 15.08 11.63
N ARG A 132 2.63 15.13 12.52
CA ARG A 132 1.26 14.63 12.25
C ARG A 132 0.60 15.47 11.15
N VAL A 133 -0.13 14.81 10.25
CA VAL A 133 -0.87 15.43 9.15
C VAL A 133 -2.37 15.27 9.32
N THR A 134 -2.86 14.02 9.49
CA THR A 134 -4.31 13.78 9.60
C THR A 134 -4.84 14.09 11.00
N PRO A 135 -6.01 14.78 11.07
CA PRO A 135 -6.62 15.13 12.36
C PRO A 135 -7.32 13.94 13.02
N SER A 136 -7.80 12.99 12.24
CA SER A 136 -8.70 11.91 12.67
C SER A 136 -8.11 10.52 12.39
N ILE A 137 -8.64 9.52 13.09
CA ILE A 137 -8.30 8.10 13.00
C ILE A 137 -9.52 7.28 12.55
N PRO A 138 -9.34 6.14 11.87
CA PRO A 138 -8.11 5.68 11.25
C PRO A 138 -7.77 6.47 9.99
N SER A 139 -6.49 6.53 9.65
CA SER A 139 -5.99 7.08 8.39
C SER A 139 -4.79 6.25 7.94
N TYR A 140 -4.87 5.64 6.75
CA TYR A 140 -3.87 4.77 6.15
C TYR A 140 -3.36 5.39 4.85
N LEU A 141 -2.09 5.78 4.83
CA LEU A 141 -1.49 6.51 3.71
C LEU A 141 -1.23 5.60 2.52
N HIS A 142 -1.63 6.03 1.31
CA HIS A 142 -1.39 5.27 0.09
C HIS A 142 -0.77 6.07 -1.06
N GLY A 143 -0.78 7.40 -1.03
CA GLY A 143 -0.24 8.17 -2.15
C GLY A 143 0.10 9.62 -1.81
N TRP A 144 0.98 10.16 -2.66
CA TRP A 144 1.27 11.59 -2.79
C TRP A 144 0.77 12.06 -4.15
N SER A 145 0.21 13.27 -4.21
CA SER A 145 0.04 13.92 -5.50
C SER A 145 1.41 14.18 -6.15
N PRO A 146 1.55 14.13 -7.50
CA PRO A 146 2.85 14.32 -8.15
C PRO A 146 3.52 15.66 -7.88
N ASP A 147 2.75 16.69 -7.53
CA ASP A 147 3.29 17.99 -7.11
C ASP A 147 3.73 18.05 -5.63
N GLY A 148 3.54 16.93 -4.89
CA GLY A 148 3.92 16.79 -3.50
C GLY A 148 3.08 17.57 -2.50
N LYS A 149 1.94 18.14 -2.91
CA LYS A 149 1.14 19.04 -2.05
C LYS A 149 -0.02 18.36 -1.34
N THR A 150 -0.42 17.18 -1.79
CA THR A 150 -1.57 16.46 -1.27
C THR A 150 -1.21 15.02 -0.96
N LEU A 151 -1.70 14.52 0.16
CA LEU A 151 -1.70 13.10 0.51
C LEU A 151 -3.05 12.51 0.17
N ILE A 152 -3.06 11.26 -0.34
CA ILE A 152 -4.26 10.47 -0.56
C ILE A 152 -4.16 9.20 0.28
N TYR A 153 -5.28 8.81 0.89
CA TYR A 153 -5.28 7.76 1.91
C TYR A 153 -6.66 7.11 2.05
N CYS A 154 -6.69 5.93 2.66
CA CYS A 154 -7.91 5.26 3.08
C CYS A 154 -8.26 5.68 4.51
N ALA A 155 -9.53 5.96 4.76
CA ALA A 155 -10.02 6.34 6.09
C ALA A 155 -11.49 6.01 6.31
N GLU A 156 -11.82 5.64 7.55
CA GLU A 156 -13.20 5.49 7.99
C GLU A 156 -13.65 6.77 8.70
N ARG A 157 -14.71 7.42 8.20
CA ARG A 157 -15.29 8.63 8.80
C ARG A 157 -16.78 8.53 9.06
N ASN A 158 -17.48 7.72 8.27
CA ASN A 158 -18.94 7.62 8.29
C ASN A 158 -19.44 6.17 8.36
N GLY A 159 -18.66 5.29 8.98
CA GLY A 159 -18.96 3.85 9.10
C GLY A 159 -18.60 3.04 7.87
N ASP A 160 -17.93 3.65 6.89
CA ASP A 160 -17.36 2.99 5.71
C ASP A 160 -15.94 3.50 5.45
N TYR A 161 -15.15 2.68 4.78
CA TYR A 161 -13.78 3.02 4.38
C TYR A 161 -13.78 3.59 2.97
N ASP A 162 -13.31 4.82 2.86
CA ASP A 162 -13.27 5.57 1.61
C ASP A 162 -11.90 6.18 1.34
N VAL A 163 -11.73 6.61 0.11
CA VAL A 163 -10.59 7.42 -0.32
C VAL A 163 -10.77 8.86 0.15
N TYR A 164 -9.78 9.38 0.84
CA TYR A 164 -9.68 10.77 1.31
C TYR A 164 -8.41 11.44 0.81
N ALA A 165 -8.44 12.75 0.71
CA ALA A 165 -7.29 13.59 0.41
C ALA A 165 -7.14 14.69 1.45
N ILE A 166 -5.88 15.11 1.73
CA ILE A 166 -5.56 16.20 2.65
C ILE A 166 -4.30 16.94 2.16
N PRO A 167 -4.21 18.28 2.30
CA PRO A 167 -2.96 18.99 2.07
C PRO A 167 -1.84 18.42 2.94
N VAL A 168 -0.63 18.36 2.40
CA VAL A 168 0.55 17.83 3.13
C VAL A 168 0.82 18.61 4.42
N GLU A 169 0.45 19.89 4.45
CA GLU A 169 0.57 20.72 5.65
C GLU A 169 -0.53 20.45 6.70
N GLY A 170 -1.48 19.57 6.39
CA GLY A 170 -2.66 19.33 7.20
C GLY A 170 -3.84 20.22 6.81
N GLY A 171 -4.90 20.22 7.63
CA GLY A 171 -6.09 21.03 7.39
C GLY A 171 -7.33 20.17 7.18
N THR A 172 -8.20 20.60 6.24
CA THR A 172 -9.48 19.94 6.01
C THR A 172 -9.33 18.70 5.11
N GLU A 173 -9.81 17.58 5.58
CA GLU A 173 -9.92 16.34 4.80
C GLU A 173 -11.03 16.47 3.74
N LYS A 174 -10.77 16.00 2.53
CA LYS A 174 -11.75 15.90 1.45
C LYS A 174 -12.05 14.43 1.19
N ARG A 175 -13.29 13.98 1.38
CA ARG A 175 -13.75 12.65 0.95
C ARG A 175 -13.84 12.63 -0.57
N ILE A 176 -13.21 11.65 -1.21
CA ILE A 176 -13.14 11.52 -2.67
C ILE A 176 -14.11 10.47 -3.18
N THR A 177 -14.23 9.32 -2.48
CA THR A 177 -15.23 8.28 -2.80
C THR A 177 -16.36 8.27 -1.77
N THR A 178 -17.54 7.83 -2.20
CA THR A 178 -18.76 7.82 -1.37
C THR A 178 -19.67 6.63 -1.68
N THR A 179 -19.17 5.66 -2.43
CA THR A 179 -19.91 4.44 -2.81
C THR A 179 -19.87 3.46 -1.65
N GLU A 180 -20.96 2.76 -1.40
CA GLU A 180 -21.02 1.69 -0.38
C GLU A 180 -19.98 0.60 -0.67
N GLY A 181 -19.31 0.13 0.38
CA GLY A 181 -18.24 -0.87 0.35
C GLY A 181 -16.85 -0.26 0.44
N LEU A 182 -15.87 -1.11 0.77
CA LEU A 182 -14.48 -0.70 0.98
C LEU A 182 -13.86 -0.12 -0.30
N ASP A 183 -13.39 1.11 -0.20
CA ASP A 183 -12.48 1.76 -1.16
C ASP A 183 -11.13 1.99 -0.49
N ASP A 184 -10.05 1.38 -1.03
CA ASP A 184 -8.73 1.37 -0.39
C ASP A 184 -7.58 1.48 -1.41
N GLY A 185 -6.36 1.63 -0.93
CA GLY A 185 -5.14 1.62 -1.73
C GLY A 185 -5.06 2.70 -2.82
N PRO A 186 -5.46 3.97 -2.57
CA PRO A 186 -5.47 4.99 -3.59
C PRO A 186 -4.06 5.47 -3.93
N GLU A 187 -3.72 5.49 -5.22
CA GLU A 187 -2.46 6.02 -5.72
C GLU A 187 -2.66 6.89 -6.97
N TYR A 188 -1.99 8.04 -7.03
CA TYR A 188 -2.03 8.92 -8.19
C TYR A 188 -1.20 8.32 -9.34
N SER A 189 -1.69 8.50 -10.59
CA SER A 189 -0.83 8.38 -11.78
C SER A 189 0.30 9.40 -11.73
N ALA A 190 1.45 9.09 -12.35
CA ALA A 190 2.61 9.97 -12.33
C ALA A 190 2.35 11.34 -13.00
N ASP A 191 1.38 11.43 -13.93
CA ASP A 191 0.94 12.69 -14.53
C ASP A 191 -0.16 13.42 -13.73
N GLY A 192 -0.59 12.84 -12.61
CA GLY A 192 -1.60 13.41 -11.71
C GLY A 192 -3.03 13.44 -12.22
N LYS A 193 -3.32 12.82 -13.38
CA LYS A 193 -4.66 12.89 -13.97
C LYS A 193 -5.63 11.90 -13.38
N HIS A 194 -5.13 10.75 -12.91
CA HIS A 194 -5.94 9.67 -12.38
C HIS A 194 -5.52 9.27 -10.97
N ILE A 195 -6.47 8.68 -10.25
CA ILE A 195 -6.26 7.93 -9.03
C ILE A 195 -6.65 6.48 -9.32
N TYR A 196 -5.75 5.55 -9.06
CA TYR A 196 -6.03 4.10 -9.05
C TYR A 196 -6.36 3.69 -7.63
N PHE A 197 -7.30 2.78 -7.45
CA PHE A 197 -7.72 2.34 -6.12
C PHE A 197 -8.38 0.96 -6.18
N ASN A 198 -8.52 0.32 -5.06
CA ASN A 198 -9.28 -0.91 -4.88
C ASN A 198 -10.71 -0.56 -4.50
N SER A 199 -11.69 -1.30 -5.00
CA SER A 199 -13.09 -1.10 -4.61
C SER A 199 -13.88 -2.39 -4.65
N TYR A 200 -14.73 -2.58 -3.64
CA TYR A 200 -15.64 -3.72 -3.55
C TYR A 200 -17.04 -3.44 -4.14
N ARG A 201 -17.28 -2.25 -4.69
CA ARG A 201 -18.57 -1.78 -5.20
C ARG A 201 -19.23 -2.67 -6.26
N SER A 202 -18.48 -3.53 -6.94
CA SER A 202 -18.98 -4.48 -7.95
C SER A 202 -19.20 -5.90 -7.40
N GLY A 203 -19.08 -6.10 -6.07
CA GLY A 203 -19.28 -7.40 -5.41
C GLY A 203 -18.02 -8.26 -5.26
N HIS A 204 -16.90 -7.86 -5.89
CA HIS A 204 -15.56 -8.39 -5.71
C HIS A 204 -14.56 -7.26 -5.55
N MET A 205 -13.42 -7.52 -4.92
CA MET A 205 -12.36 -6.53 -4.79
C MET A 205 -11.62 -6.38 -6.11
N HIS A 206 -11.85 -5.27 -6.80
CA HIS A 206 -11.28 -4.96 -8.11
C HIS A 206 -10.46 -3.69 -8.10
N ILE A 207 -9.59 -3.59 -9.12
CA ILE A 207 -8.87 -2.36 -9.41
C ILE A 207 -9.79 -1.44 -10.22
N TRP A 208 -9.88 -0.22 -9.75
CA TRP A 208 -10.60 0.89 -10.38
C TRP A 208 -9.66 2.06 -10.61
N ARG A 209 -10.05 2.95 -11.49
CA ARG A 209 -9.45 4.28 -11.59
C ARG A 209 -10.55 5.34 -11.69
N MET A 210 -10.19 6.57 -11.32
CA MET A 210 -11.04 7.76 -11.46
C MET A 210 -10.18 8.95 -11.85
N LEU A 211 -10.77 10.07 -12.28
CA LEU A 211 -10.04 11.32 -12.40
C LEU A 211 -9.57 11.80 -11.01
N ALA A 212 -8.54 12.65 -10.98
CA ALA A 212 -7.94 13.13 -9.72
C ALA A 212 -8.91 13.92 -8.82
N ASP A 213 -10.02 14.42 -9.38
CA ASP A 213 -11.09 15.09 -8.63
C ASP A 213 -12.11 14.13 -8.01
N GLY A 214 -12.02 12.81 -8.31
CA GLY A 214 -12.90 11.74 -7.88
C GLY A 214 -14.01 11.39 -8.89
N SER A 215 -14.10 12.10 -10.01
CA SER A 215 -15.12 11.85 -11.04
C SER A 215 -14.74 10.71 -12.00
N GLN A 216 -15.71 10.22 -12.76
CA GLN A 216 -15.55 9.22 -13.82
C GLN A 216 -14.88 7.90 -13.35
N PRO A 217 -15.39 7.21 -12.32
CA PRO A 217 -14.84 5.93 -11.90
C PRO A 217 -15.01 4.87 -12.99
N GLU A 218 -13.93 4.14 -13.31
CA GLU A 218 -13.86 3.07 -14.31
C GLU A 218 -13.29 1.80 -13.67
N GLN A 219 -13.97 0.68 -13.82
CA GLN A 219 -13.45 -0.63 -13.40
C GLN A 219 -12.41 -1.12 -14.40
N LEU A 220 -11.29 -1.65 -13.89
CA LEU A 220 -10.17 -2.13 -14.72
C LEU A 220 -9.99 -3.64 -14.70
N THR A 221 -10.38 -4.33 -13.62
CA THR A 221 -10.31 -5.80 -13.50
C THR A 221 -11.71 -6.39 -13.31
N PHE A 222 -11.93 -7.62 -13.84
CA PHE A 222 -13.26 -8.22 -13.94
C PHE A 222 -13.27 -9.74 -13.62
N ASP A 223 -12.14 -10.26 -13.13
CA ASP A 223 -12.05 -11.68 -12.76
C ASP A 223 -12.69 -11.95 -11.39
N GLU A 224 -12.88 -13.23 -11.04
CA GLU A 224 -13.53 -13.63 -9.80
C GLU A 224 -12.62 -13.58 -8.56
N ASN A 225 -11.36 -13.21 -8.75
CA ASN A 225 -10.36 -13.13 -7.70
C ASN A 225 -10.29 -11.72 -7.10
N SER A 226 -9.78 -11.62 -5.87
CA SER A 226 -9.52 -10.31 -5.26
C SER A 226 -8.22 -9.71 -5.80
N ASN A 227 -8.30 -8.46 -6.29
CA ASN A 227 -7.19 -7.69 -6.84
C ASN A 227 -6.90 -6.47 -5.97
N TRP A 228 -5.63 -6.27 -5.59
CA TRP A 228 -5.23 -5.27 -4.60
C TRP A 228 -3.99 -4.48 -5.02
N PHE A 229 -3.89 -3.24 -4.52
CA PHE A 229 -2.72 -2.38 -4.57
C PHE A 229 -2.17 -2.15 -5.98
N ALA A 230 -2.93 -1.40 -6.78
CA ALA A 230 -2.53 -1.04 -8.13
C ALA A 230 -1.51 0.11 -8.10
N HIS A 231 -0.28 -0.17 -8.53
CA HIS A 231 0.81 0.79 -8.62
C HIS A 231 1.03 1.21 -10.07
N PRO A 232 0.67 2.44 -10.47
CA PRO A 232 0.97 2.96 -11.79
C PRO A 232 2.47 3.13 -12.00
N SER A 233 2.94 2.78 -13.20
CA SER A 233 4.33 2.96 -13.56
C SER A 233 4.69 4.45 -13.71
N PRO A 234 5.92 4.88 -13.39
CA PRO A 234 6.36 6.26 -13.54
C PRO A 234 6.18 6.84 -14.96
N ASN A 235 6.20 6.00 -16.00
CA ASN A 235 5.95 6.41 -17.37
C ASN A 235 4.47 6.42 -17.80
N ASN A 236 3.53 6.16 -16.89
CA ASN A 236 2.09 6.08 -17.12
C ASN A 236 1.64 5.06 -18.20
N GLN A 237 2.43 4.03 -18.49
CA GLN A 237 2.09 3.03 -19.51
C GLN A 237 1.42 1.78 -18.95
N SER A 238 1.68 1.46 -17.69
CA SER A 238 1.21 0.22 -17.07
C SER A 238 0.82 0.43 -15.62
N ILE A 239 0.05 -0.52 -15.09
CA ILE A 239 -0.09 -0.74 -13.64
C ILE A 239 0.36 -2.14 -13.30
N VAL A 240 0.99 -2.31 -12.14
CA VAL A 240 1.18 -3.61 -11.49
C VAL A 240 0.24 -3.67 -10.30
N TYR A 241 -0.36 -4.83 -10.08
CA TYR A 241 -1.22 -5.10 -8.94
C TYR A 241 -1.05 -6.53 -8.45
N MET A 242 -1.41 -6.78 -7.22
CA MET A 242 -1.44 -8.11 -6.63
C MET A 242 -2.80 -8.75 -6.87
N ALA A 243 -2.81 -10.00 -7.35
CA ALA A 243 -4.00 -10.81 -7.50
C ALA A 243 -3.90 -12.02 -6.57
N TYR A 244 -4.87 -12.18 -5.69
CA TYR A 244 -5.08 -13.43 -4.96
C TYR A 244 -5.52 -14.53 -5.91
N THR A 245 -5.31 -15.79 -5.56
CA THR A 245 -5.82 -16.93 -6.34
C THR A 245 -7.26 -17.30 -5.97
N SER A 246 -7.85 -16.57 -5.03
CA SER A 246 -9.22 -16.75 -4.51
C SER A 246 -9.88 -15.39 -4.23
N ASP A 247 -11.19 -15.41 -4.02
CA ASP A 247 -11.93 -14.23 -3.58
C ASP A 247 -11.83 -14.09 -2.05
N GLU A 248 -11.02 -13.14 -1.61
CA GLU A 248 -10.82 -12.78 -0.20
C GLU A 248 -11.83 -11.74 0.29
N LYS A 249 -12.86 -11.45 -0.49
CA LYS A 249 -13.89 -10.42 -0.21
C LYS A 249 -13.25 -9.04 -0.06
N GLN A 250 -13.49 -8.38 1.07
CA GLN A 250 -12.94 -7.07 1.41
C GLN A 250 -11.65 -7.17 2.25
N GLN A 251 -10.90 -8.27 2.15
CA GLN A 251 -9.71 -8.50 2.96
C GLN A 251 -8.47 -8.68 2.07
N HIS A 252 -7.35 -8.16 2.54
CA HIS A 252 -6.04 -8.38 1.93
C HIS A 252 -5.15 -9.14 2.93
N LEU A 253 -5.41 -10.43 3.06
CA LEU A 253 -4.80 -11.28 4.08
C LEU A 253 -3.32 -11.57 3.79
N PHE A 254 -2.50 -11.64 4.85
CA PHE A 254 -1.17 -12.23 4.81
C PHE A 254 -1.26 -13.75 4.68
N GLY A 255 -0.25 -14.37 4.05
CA GLY A 255 -0.12 -15.81 4.06
C GLY A 255 -1.06 -16.52 3.08
N LYS A 256 -1.23 -15.94 1.91
CA LYS A 256 -2.06 -16.44 0.82
C LYS A 256 -1.26 -16.66 -0.45
N ASP A 257 -1.79 -17.50 -1.33
CA ASP A 257 -1.29 -17.65 -2.68
C ASP A 257 -1.70 -16.44 -3.52
N VAL A 258 -0.69 -15.71 -4.00
CA VAL A 258 -0.86 -14.51 -4.81
C VAL A 258 0.08 -14.54 -6.01
N LYS A 259 -0.19 -13.67 -6.97
CA LYS A 259 0.71 -13.34 -8.08
C LYS A 259 0.68 -11.85 -8.37
N LEU A 260 1.73 -11.33 -8.94
CA LEU A 260 1.74 -10.00 -9.51
C LEU A 260 1.28 -10.05 -10.96
N ARG A 261 0.44 -9.10 -11.34
CA ARG A 261 -0.07 -8.94 -12.70
C ARG A 261 0.25 -7.55 -13.22
N LEU A 262 0.59 -7.49 -14.50
CA LEU A 262 0.85 -6.25 -15.22
C LEU A 262 -0.27 -6.00 -16.22
N MET A 263 -0.89 -4.82 -16.17
CA MET A 263 -1.83 -4.34 -17.17
C MET A 263 -1.19 -3.23 -18.00
N ASP A 264 -1.22 -3.34 -19.31
CA ASP A 264 -0.94 -2.26 -20.25
C ASP A 264 -2.14 -1.30 -20.28
N LEU A 265 -1.94 -0.04 -19.96
CA LEU A 265 -3.03 0.94 -19.81
C LEU A 265 -3.67 1.36 -21.13
N LYS A 266 -2.95 1.25 -22.24
CA LYS A 266 -3.46 1.58 -23.57
C LYS A 266 -4.34 0.47 -24.13
N THR A 267 -3.88 -0.78 -24.02
CA THR A 267 -4.55 -1.94 -24.63
C THR A 267 -5.46 -2.67 -23.66
N LYS A 268 -5.35 -2.40 -22.36
CA LYS A 268 -6.00 -3.12 -21.25
C LYS A 268 -5.63 -4.60 -21.18
N LYS A 269 -4.59 -5.03 -21.90
CA LYS A 269 -4.10 -6.40 -21.82
C LYS A 269 -3.41 -6.65 -20.49
N ILE A 270 -3.78 -7.76 -19.87
CA ILE A 270 -3.23 -8.20 -18.58
C ILE A 270 -2.37 -9.44 -18.82
N ARG A 271 -1.23 -9.52 -18.15
CA ARG A 271 -0.42 -10.74 -18.09
C ARG A 271 0.07 -10.97 -16.67
N ASP A 272 0.34 -12.21 -16.34
CA ASP A 272 1.01 -12.53 -15.10
C ASP A 272 2.48 -12.10 -15.17
N LEU A 273 2.93 -11.36 -14.18
CA LEU A 273 4.31 -10.87 -14.07
C LEU A 273 5.18 -11.85 -13.31
N THR A 274 4.58 -12.57 -12.35
CA THR A 274 5.23 -13.62 -11.55
C THR A 274 4.45 -14.92 -11.62
N PRO A 275 5.08 -16.08 -11.36
CA PRO A 275 4.34 -17.27 -10.93
C PRO A 275 3.55 -16.99 -9.64
N VAL A 276 2.71 -17.91 -9.22
CA VAL A 276 2.06 -17.88 -7.90
C VAL A 276 3.13 -18.09 -6.82
N PHE A 277 3.03 -17.30 -5.75
CA PHE A 277 3.91 -17.37 -4.59
C PHE A 277 3.13 -17.09 -3.29
N PHE A 278 3.70 -17.48 -2.17
CA PHE A 278 3.12 -17.22 -0.85
C PHE A 278 3.39 -15.75 -0.46
N GLY A 279 2.32 -14.95 -0.31
CA GLY A 279 2.37 -13.49 -0.16
C GLY A 279 1.13 -12.93 0.52
N GLY A 280 0.54 -11.91 -0.09
CA GLY A 280 -0.62 -11.16 0.43
C GLY A 280 -0.23 -9.82 1.04
N GLN A 281 -0.85 -9.47 2.16
CA GLN A 281 -0.51 -8.27 2.93
C GLN A 281 1.01 -8.17 3.14
N GLY A 282 1.60 -7.01 2.85
CA GLY A 282 3.04 -6.77 2.93
C GLY A 282 3.81 -7.00 1.63
N THR A 283 3.23 -7.65 0.63
CA THR A 283 3.91 -7.96 -0.64
C THR A 283 4.25 -6.71 -1.44
N ILE A 284 3.26 -5.85 -1.75
CA ILE A 284 3.41 -4.60 -2.53
C ILE A 284 2.44 -3.51 -2.08
N ASN A 285 2.26 -3.29 -0.80
CA ASN A 285 1.29 -2.30 -0.29
C ASN A 285 1.62 -0.84 -0.65
N VAL A 286 2.82 -0.57 -1.14
CA VAL A 286 3.34 0.77 -1.44
C VAL A 286 3.97 0.82 -2.83
N PRO A 287 4.13 2.02 -3.44
CA PRO A 287 4.76 2.19 -4.74
C PRO A 287 6.16 1.57 -4.78
N SER A 288 6.35 0.57 -5.62
CA SER A 288 7.55 -0.28 -5.63
C SER A 288 8.32 -0.25 -6.96
N TRP A 289 7.97 0.66 -7.86
CA TRP A 289 8.63 0.80 -9.16
C TRP A 289 9.99 1.47 -9.08
N SER A 290 10.95 0.98 -9.90
CA SER A 290 12.13 1.75 -10.23
C SER A 290 11.78 2.98 -11.07
N ALA A 291 12.55 4.06 -10.95
CA ALA A 291 12.26 5.33 -11.62
C ALA A 291 12.20 5.23 -13.17
N ASP A 292 12.90 4.25 -13.76
CA ASP A 292 12.89 3.97 -15.20
C ASP A 292 11.71 3.11 -15.67
N SER A 293 10.78 2.76 -14.77
CA SER A 293 9.61 1.90 -15.04
C SER A 293 9.97 0.49 -15.52
N ARG A 294 11.19 0.02 -15.25
CA ARG A 294 11.66 -1.26 -15.72
C ARG A 294 11.57 -2.36 -14.67
N LYS A 295 11.69 -2.01 -13.42
CA LYS A 295 11.74 -2.98 -12.33
C LYS A 295 10.69 -2.69 -11.28
N LEU A 296 10.25 -3.74 -10.61
CA LEU A 296 9.36 -3.66 -9.46
C LEU A 296 9.95 -4.46 -8.30
N ALA A 297 9.95 -3.89 -7.10
CA ALA A 297 10.29 -4.61 -5.88
C ALA A 297 9.03 -5.23 -5.25
N PHE A 298 9.15 -6.40 -4.65
CA PHE A 298 8.09 -7.06 -3.91
C PHE A 298 8.66 -8.01 -2.85
N VAL A 299 7.82 -8.46 -1.93
CA VAL A 299 8.21 -9.47 -0.94
C VAL A 299 7.37 -10.73 -1.11
N SER A 300 8.04 -11.87 -1.16
CA SER A 300 7.42 -13.18 -0.98
C SER A 300 7.89 -13.79 0.34
N TYR A 301 7.13 -14.75 0.85
CA TYR A 301 7.40 -15.31 2.16
C TYR A 301 7.53 -16.83 2.11
N LYS A 302 8.20 -17.39 3.12
CA LYS A 302 8.20 -18.79 3.45
C LYS A 302 7.99 -18.93 4.96
N VAL A 303 6.98 -19.69 5.35
CA VAL A 303 6.79 -20.09 6.75
C VAL A 303 7.64 -21.34 6.96
N ASN A 304 8.46 -21.37 8.01
CA ASN A 304 9.41 -22.46 8.34
C ASN A 304 8.78 -23.52 9.23
#